data_b07a19e453d0cbaa254cf7581376e806
#
_entry.id   b07a19e453d0cbaa254cf7581376e806
#
_cell.length_a   1.000
_cell.length_b   1.000
_cell.length_c   1.000
_cell.angle_alpha   90.00
_cell.angle_beta   90.00
_cell.angle_gamma   90.00
#
_symmetry.space_group_name_H-M   'P 1'
#
loop_
_entity.id
_entity.type
_entity.pdbx_description
1 polymer ?
#
loop_
_entity_poly.entity_id
_entity_poly.type
_entity_poly.pdbx_seq_one_letter_code
_entity_poly.pdbx_strand_id
1 'polypeptide(L)'
;MPDKVPVEKIKETPHQSTRAARAPIPMRRYRVALFQTVLVLVASAFAVLTFYVKTIPSFAIDLQITKAIQLIDFPMFVSFMKLVSWPGYSPQLVVITTLIILLIYSFGLHWESVMTLVAASFSTGINLMVKDLIQRPRPTSDLVAVFAKLTDYSFPSGHVMFYIGFYGFMGFLASS
;
A
#
# COMPACT_ATOMS: atom_id res chain seq x y z
N MET A 1 -61.86 -3.68 29.00
CA MET A 1 -60.93 -4.50 28.20
C MET A 1 -60.02 -3.52 27.49
N PRO A 2 -58.74 -3.43 27.79
CA PRO A 2 -57.81 -2.58 27.02
C PRO A 2 -57.25 -3.36 25.84
N ASP A 3 -57.30 -2.72 24.68
CA ASP A 3 -56.82 -3.18 23.40
C ASP A 3 -55.31 -3.50 23.43
N LYS A 4 -54.95 -4.70 22.93
CA LYS A 4 -53.60 -5.11 22.73
C LYS A 4 -53.04 -4.47 21.45
N VAL A 5 -52.13 -3.51 21.59
CA VAL A 5 -51.35 -2.95 20.50
C VAL A 5 -50.47 -4.08 19.90
N PRO A 6 -50.52 -4.33 18.59
CA PRO A 6 -49.64 -5.33 17.96
C PRO A 6 -48.19 -4.84 18.01
N VAL A 7 -47.31 -5.63 18.61
CA VAL A 7 -45.85 -5.40 18.56
C VAL A 7 -45.42 -5.67 17.13
N GLU A 8 -45.23 -4.60 16.35
CA GLU A 8 -44.68 -4.63 15.02
C GLU A 8 -43.23 -5.15 15.13
N LYS A 9 -42.97 -6.35 14.60
CA LYS A 9 -41.65 -6.91 14.51
C LYS A 9 -40.78 -5.98 13.68
N ILE A 10 -39.90 -5.22 14.32
CA ILE A 10 -38.80 -4.49 13.68
C ILE A 10 -38.01 -5.53 12.90
N LYS A 11 -38.17 -5.56 11.58
CA LYS A 11 -37.33 -6.33 10.68
C LYS A 11 -35.93 -5.68 10.71
N GLU A 12 -35.02 -6.25 11.48
CA GLU A 12 -33.63 -5.90 11.40
C GLU A 12 -33.16 -6.11 9.96
N THR A 13 -32.73 -5.01 9.32
CA THR A 13 -32.11 -5.05 8.01
C THR A 13 -30.77 -5.79 8.16
N PRO A 14 -30.55 -6.92 7.47
CA PRO A 14 -29.30 -7.67 7.61
C PRO A 14 -28.13 -6.82 7.13
N HIS A 15 -27.15 -6.60 8.00
CA HIS A 15 -25.88 -5.97 7.67
C HIS A 15 -25.25 -6.57 6.40
N GLN A 16 -24.52 -5.76 5.62
CA GLN A 16 -23.88 -6.21 4.36
C GLN A 16 -22.96 -7.42 4.53
N SER A 17 -22.41 -7.64 5.72
CA SER A 17 -21.62 -8.83 6.09
C SER A 17 -22.41 -10.14 5.95
N THR A 18 -23.72 -10.12 6.17
CA THR A 18 -24.58 -11.30 5.99
C THR A 18 -24.90 -11.59 4.51
N ARG A 19 -24.80 -10.61 3.62
CA ARG A 19 -24.96 -10.85 2.17
C ARG A 19 -23.80 -11.64 1.56
N ALA A 20 -22.57 -11.40 2.00
CA ALA A 20 -21.40 -12.17 1.56
C ALA A 20 -21.47 -13.64 2.03
N ALA A 21 -22.01 -13.88 3.23
CA ALA A 21 -22.20 -15.24 3.75
C ALA A 21 -23.35 -16.00 3.07
N ARG A 22 -24.29 -15.30 2.41
CA ARG A 22 -25.43 -15.90 1.68
C ARG A 22 -25.18 -16.15 0.19
N ALA A 23 -23.98 -15.79 -0.32
CA ALA A 23 -23.64 -16.12 -1.71
C ALA A 23 -23.67 -17.65 -1.91
N PRO A 24 -24.20 -18.15 -3.05
CA PRO A 24 -24.20 -19.58 -3.34
C PRO A 24 -22.78 -20.15 -3.23
N ILE A 25 -22.65 -21.33 -2.61
CA ILE A 25 -21.36 -21.99 -2.36
C ILE A 25 -20.44 -22.04 -3.60
N PRO A 26 -20.93 -22.28 -4.84
CA PRO A 26 -20.08 -22.25 -6.03
C PRO A 26 -19.50 -20.86 -6.32
N MET A 27 -20.25 -19.77 -6.13
CA MET A 27 -19.75 -18.41 -6.33
C MET A 27 -18.68 -18.02 -5.31
N ARG A 28 -18.82 -18.42 -4.06
CA ARG A 28 -17.81 -18.19 -3.02
C ARG A 28 -16.51 -18.92 -3.34
N ARG A 29 -16.59 -20.19 -3.74
CA ARG A 29 -15.41 -21.00 -4.14
C ARG A 29 -14.70 -20.38 -5.34
N TYR A 30 -15.44 -19.93 -6.35
CA TYR A 30 -14.88 -19.27 -7.52
C TYR A 30 -14.13 -17.98 -7.15
N ARG A 31 -14.72 -17.12 -6.30
CA ARG A 31 -14.08 -15.89 -5.83
C ARG A 31 -12.80 -16.16 -5.03
N VAL A 32 -12.82 -17.17 -4.17
CA VAL A 32 -11.63 -17.59 -3.41
C VAL A 32 -10.56 -18.14 -4.34
N ALA A 33 -10.91 -18.99 -5.30
CA ALA A 33 -9.97 -19.54 -6.28
C ALA A 33 -9.37 -18.45 -7.15
N LEU A 34 -10.19 -17.49 -7.64
CA LEU A 34 -9.72 -16.33 -8.40
C LEU A 34 -8.72 -15.51 -7.59
N PHE A 35 -9.06 -15.19 -6.34
CA PHE A 35 -8.17 -14.45 -5.44
C PHE A 35 -6.84 -15.18 -5.23
N GLN A 36 -6.88 -16.48 -4.95
CA GLN A 36 -5.67 -17.31 -4.80
C GLN A 36 -4.83 -17.36 -6.07
N THR A 37 -5.47 -17.49 -7.24
CA THR A 37 -4.78 -17.49 -8.54
C THR A 37 -4.07 -16.16 -8.77
N VAL A 38 -4.77 -15.03 -8.56
CA VAL A 38 -4.18 -13.69 -8.69
C VAL A 38 -3.01 -13.52 -7.72
N LEU A 39 -3.17 -13.95 -6.47
CA LEU A 39 -2.12 -13.86 -5.46
C LEU A 39 -0.87 -14.66 -5.87
N VAL A 40 -1.05 -15.89 -6.36
CA VAL A 40 0.06 -16.73 -6.85
C VAL A 40 0.75 -16.10 -8.06
N LEU A 41 -0.02 -15.57 -9.02
CA LEU A 41 0.55 -14.88 -10.18
C LEU A 41 1.36 -13.64 -9.80
N VAL A 42 0.84 -12.81 -8.90
CA VAL A 42 1.55 -11.61 -8.41
C VAL A 42 2.81 -12.00 -7.63
N ALA A 43 2.72 -13.01 -6.75
CA ALA A 43 3.87 -13.51 -6.00
C ALA A 43 4.95 -14.08 -6.92
N SER A 44 4.56 -14.84 -7.95
CA SER A 44 5.47 -15.41 -8.94
C SER A 44 6.14 -14.30 -9.77
N ALA A 45 5.37 -13.31 -10.23
CA ALA A 45 5.91 -12.16 -10.95
C ALA A 45 6.91 -11.37 -10.10
N PHE A 46 6.59 -11.17 -8.81
CA PHE A 46 7.50 -10.51 -7.86
C PHE A 46 8.78 -11.33 -7.64
N ALA A 47 8.68 -12.64 -7.50
CA ALA A 47 9.84 -13.52 -7.34
C ALA A 47 10.75 -13.49 -8.57
N VAL A 48 10.18 -13.54 -9.77
CA VAL A 48 10.92 -13.41 -11.05
C VAL A 48 11.61 -12.04 -11.13
N LEU A 49 10.87 -10.96 -10.85
CA LEU A 49 11.44 -9.61 -10.83
C LEU A 49 12.60 -9.50 -9.82
N THR A 50 12.42 -10.04 -8.63
CA THR A 50 13.43 -10.06 -7.57
C THR A 50 14.70 -10.79 -8.02
N PHE A 51 14.55 -11.93 -8.69
CA PHE A 51 15.67 -12.67 -9.26
C PHE A 51 16.46 -11.83 -10.28
N TYR A 52 15.77 -11.19 -11.23
CA TYR A 52 16.42 -10.32 -12.21
C TYR A 52 17.10 -9.11 -11.56
N VAL A 53 16.42 -8.47 -10.62
CA VAL A 53 16.94 -7.30 -9.90
C VAL A 53 18.19 -7.63 -9.07
N LYS A 54 18.29 -8.85 -8.53
CA LYS A 54 19.45 -9.31 -7.79
C LYS A 54 20.65 -9.63 -8.71
N THR A 55 20.37 -10.13 -9.92
CA THR A 55 21.42 -10.53 -10.88
C THR A 55 21.93 -9.36 -11.72
N ILE A 56 21.08 -8.35 -11.97
CA ILE A 56 21.40 -7.21 -12.84
C ILE A 56 21.36 -5.93 -12.00
N PRO A 57 22.51 -5.33 -11.65
CA PRO A 57 22.55 -4.14 -10.79
C PRO A 57 21.79 -2.94 -11.36
N SER A 58 21.82 -2.73 -12.67
CA SER A 58 21.08 -1.66 -13.36
C SER A 58 20.60 -2.15 -14.72
N PHE A 59 19.30 -2.03 -14.97
CA PHE A 59 18.74 -2.28 -16.29
C PHE A 59 18.93 -1.06 -17.18
N ALA A 60 19.28 -1.26 -18.45
CA ALA A 60 19.37 -0.18 -19.42
C ALA A 60 18.04 0.58 -19.55
N ILE A 61 16.93 -0.14 -19.43
CA ILE A 61 15.59 0.45 -19.47
C ILE A 61 15.30 1.37 -18.27
N ASP A 62 15.79 1.03 -17.07
CA ASP A 62 15.65 1.87 -15.87
C ASP A 62 16.34 3.22 -16.09
N LEU A 63 17.56 3.19 -16.64
CA LEU A 63 18.32 4.40 -16.95
C LEU A 63 17.68 5.24 -18.05
N GLN A 64 17.18 4.59 -19.10
CA GLN A 64 16.48 5.28 -20.21
C GLN A 64 15.21 5.97 -19.70
N ILE A 65 14.36 5.27 -18.96
CA ILE A 65 13.14 5.83 -18.39
C ILE A 65 13.47 6.98 -17.42
N THR A 66 14.44 6.79 -16.54
CA THR A 66 14.83 7.83 -15.59
C THR A 66 15.32 9.07 -16.31
N LYS A 67 16.21 8.93 -17.31
CA LYS A 67 16.69 10.05 -18.12
C LYS A 67 15.56 10.71 -18.90
N ALA A 68 14.65 9.95 -19.49
CA ALA A 68 13.50 10.50 -20.23
C ALA A 68 12.60 11.34 -19.30
N ILE A 69 12.36 10.88 -18.05
CA ILE A 69 11.60 11.66 -17.07
C ILE A 69 12.37 12.91 -16.62
N GLN A 70 13.68 12.83 -16.47
CA GLN A 70 14.53 13.95 -16.08
C GLN A 70 14.68 15.03 -17.19
N LEU A 71 14.38 14.68 -18.46
CA LEU A 71 14.31 15.64 -19.55
C LEU A 71 13.05 16.54 -19.46
N ILE A 72 12.07 16.20 -18.63
CA ILE A 72 10.88 17.01 -18.40
C ILE A 72 11.28 18.16 -17.44
N ASP A 73 11.94 19.17 -17.99
CA ASP A 73 12.39 20.35 -17.23
C ASP A 73 11.28 21.40 -17.14
N PHE A 74 10.14 21.01 -16.57
CA PHE A 74 9.03 21.90 -16.31
C PHE A 74 8.92 22.17 -14.80
N PRO A 75 9.09 23.40 -14.30
CA PRO A 75 9.17 23.67 -12.86
C PRO A 75 7.98 23.16 -12.05
N MET A 76 6.76 23.22 -12.60
CA MET A 76 5.58 22.66 -11.94
C MET A 76 5.65 21.13 -11.80
N PHE A 77 6.17 20.42 -12.82
CA PHE A 77 6.33 18.97 -12.76
C PHE A 77 7.32 18.57 -11.66
N VAL A 78 8.48 19.25 -11.62
CA VAL A 78 9.50 19.00 -10.59
C VAL A 78 8.95 19.29 -9.19
N SER A 79 8.22 20.40 -9.01
CA SER A 79 7.59 20.77 -7.75
C SER A 79 6.51 19.77 -7.33
N PHE A 80 5.70 19.29 -8.28
CA PHE A 80 4.69 18.26 -8.04
C PHE A 80 5.33 16.94 -7.62
N MET A 81 6.39 16.48 -8.31
CA MET A 81 7.11 15.27 -7.94
C MET A 81 7.72 15.35 -6.54
N LYS A 82 8.31 16.51 -6.19
CA LYS A 82 8.81 16.76 -4.83
C LYS A 82 7.69 16.72 -3.80
N LEU A 83 6.55 17.35 -4.08
CA LEU A 83 5.38 17.36 -3.19
C LEU A 83 4.84 15.96 -2.94
N VAL A 84 4.69 15.15 -3.99
CA VAL A 84 4.21 13.76 -3.88
C VAL A 84 5.21 12.87 -3.13
N SER A 85 6.51 13.12 -3.29
CA SER A 85 7.54 12.32 -2.62
C SER A 85 7.78 12.75 -1.17
N TRP A 86 7.53 14.02 -0.83
CA TRP A 86 7.84 14.60 0.48
C TRP A 86 7.24 13.84 1.68
N PRO A 87 5.96 13.39 1.66
CA PRO A 87 5.38 12.64 2.79
C PRO A 87 6.01 11.26 3.01
N GLY A 88 6.70 10.73 2.02
CA GLY A 88 7.36 9.42 2.11
C GLY A 88 8.78 9.45 2.65
N TYR A 89 9.35 10.63 2.91
CA TYR A 89 10.65 10.76 3.56
C TYR A 89 10.51 10.74 5.09
N SER A 90 11.51 10.17 5.77
CA SER A 90 11.66 10.34 7.21
C SER A 90 12.26 11.73 7.52
N PRO A 91 11.78 12.46 8.54
CA PRO A 91 10.80 12.08 9.59
C PRO A 91 9.32 12.32 9.22
N GLN A 92 9.03 12.97 8.07
CA GLN A 92 7.66 13.37 7.69
C GLN A 92 6.70 12.17 7.66
N LEU A 93 7.14 11.06 7.10
CA LEU A 93 6.38 9.82 7.04
C LEU A 93 5.90 9.39 8.44
N VAL A 94 6.79 9.37 9.43
CA VAL A 94 6.46 8.96 10.79
C VAL A 94 5.47 9.93 11.43
N VAL A 95 5.70 11.25 11.28
CA VAL A 95 4.82 12.28 11.84
C VAL A 95 3.42 12.20 11.24
N ILE A 96 3.31 12.17 9.91
CA ILE A 96 2.02 12.13 9.21
C ILE A 96 1.27 10.85 9.57
N THR A 97 1.94 9.70 9.54
CA THR A 97 1.33 8.40 9.89
C THR A 97 0.80 8.40 11.31
N THR A 98 1.61 8.90 12.27
CA THR A 98 1.21 8.98 13.68
C THR A 98 0.00 9.89 13.85
N LEU A 99 0.01 11.07 13.22
CA LEU A 99 -1.12 12.01 13.29
C LEU A 99 -2.41 11.41 12.72
N ILE A 100 -2.32 10.70 11.60
CA ILE A 100 -3.49 10.02 10.99
C ILE A 100 -4.02 8.92 11.94
N ILE A 101 -3.16 8.10 12.51
CA ILE A 101 -3.55 7.04 13.44
C ILE A 101 -4.21 7.62 14.69
N LEU A 102 -3.64 8.70 15.26
CA LEU A 102 -4.22 9.40 16.40
C LEU A 102 -5.57 10.04 16.06
N LEU A 103 -5.71 10.56 14.85
CA LEU A 103 -6.98 11.11 14.37
C LEU A 103 -8.05 10.02 14.29
N ILE A 104 -7.76 8.87 13.68
CA ILE A 104 -8.67 7.72 13.61
C ILE A 104 -9.07 7.28 15.04
N TYR A 105 -8.10 7.21 15.94
CA TYR A 105 -8.32 6.86 17.34
C TYR A 105 -9.25 7.84 18.05
N SER A 106 -9.08 9.14 17.82
CA SER A 106 -9.89 10.20 18.45
C SER A 106 -11.37 10.21 18.01
N PHE A 107 -11.66 9.64 16.83
CA PHE A 107 -13.04 9.41 16.37
C PHE A 107 -13.69 8.17 17.00
N GLY A 108 -13.01 7.49 17.94
CA GLY A 108 -13.52 6.29 18.60
C GLY A 108 -13.30 4.99 17.80
N LEU A 109 -12.63 5.08 16.65
CA LEU A 109 -12.29 3.94 15.78
C LEU A 109 -10.99 3.27 16.25
N HIS A 110 -11.04 2.73 17.48
CA HIS A 110 -9.84 2.20 18.14
C HIS A 110 -9.27 0.98 17.41
N TRP A 111 -10.13 0.08 16.94
CA TRP A 111 -9.71 -1.12 16.23
C TRP A 111 -9.09 -0.78 14.86
N GLU A 112 -9.71 0.13 14.14
CA GLU A 112 -9.21 0.61 12.84
C GLU A 112 -7.86 1.30 12.99
N SER A 113 -7.67 2.09 14.05
CA SER A 113 -6.38 2.75 14.32
C SER A 113 -5.28 1.74 14.61
N VAL A 114 -5.56 0.68 15.41
CA VAL A 114 -4.61 -0.40 15.66
C VAL A 114 -4.28 -1.17 14.39
N MET A 115 -5.27 -1.51 13.58
CA MET A 115 -5.05 -2.21 12.31
C MET A 115 -4.25 -1.35 11.31
N THR A 116 -4.50 -0.04 11.29
CA THR A 116 -3.73 0.92 10.48
C THR A 116 -2.27 0.99 10.91
N LEU A 117 -2.02 1.02 12.23
CA LEU A 117 -0.65 0.94 12.78
C LEU A 117 0.05 -0.37 12.38
N VAL A 118 -0.66 -1.49 12.49
CA VAL A 118 -0.12 -2.81 12.10
C VAL A 118 0.20 -2.83 10.61
N ALA A 119 -0.69 -2.34 9.75
CA ALA A 119 -0.48 -2.28 8.30
C ALA A 119 0.74 -1.43 7.92
N ALA A 120 0.89 -0.24 8.53
CA ALA A 120 2.04 0.65 8.33
C ALA A 120 3.35 -0.01 8.77
N SER A 121 3.38 -0.58 9.98
CA SER A 121 4.56 -1.24 10.55
C SER A 121 4.96 -2.47 9.75
N PHE A 122 4.00 -3.29 9.35
CA PHE A 122 4.23 -4.51 8.59
C PHE A 122 4.75 -4.20 7.17
N SER A 123 4.16 -3.21 6.50
CA SER A 123 4.62 -2.76 5.18
C SER A 123 6.06 -2.25 5.23
N THR A 124 6.40 -1.45 6.24
CA THR A 124 7.77 -0.96 6.45
C THR A 124 8.72 -2.09 6.78
N GLY A 125 8.35 -2.99 7.68
CA GLY A 125 9.16 -4.13 8.09
C GLY A 125 9.48 -5.07 6.92
N ILE A 126 8.49 -5.42 6.11
CA ILE A 126 8.70 -6.22 4.89
C ILE A 126 9.63 -5.48 3.92
N ASN A 127 9.44 -4.17 3.73
CA ASN A 127 10.29 -3.40 2.83
C ASN A 127 11.77 -3.48 3.26
N LEU A 128 12.06 -3.26 4.54
CA LEU A 128 13.41 -3.34 5.08
C LEU A 128 14.00 -4.75 4.93
N MET A 129 13.23 -5.78 5.30
CA MET A 129 13.67 -7.17 5.18
C MET A 129 14.02 -7.53 3.72
N VAL A 130 13.17 -7.16 2.76
CA VAL A 130 13.42 -7.45 1.34
C VAL A 130 14.61 -6.64 0.82
N LYS A 131 14.79 -5.39 1.25
CA LYS A 131 15.97 -4.58 0.92
C LYS A 131 17.27 -5.26 1.36
N ASP A 132 17.30 -5.74 2.60
CA ASP A 132 18.48 -6.39 3.17
C ASP A 132 18.78 -7.75 2.50
N LEU A 133 17.75 -8.46 2.03
CA LEU A 133 17.92 -9.71 1.30
C LEU A 133 18.43 -9.51 -0.13
N ILE A 134 17.99 -8.44 -0.79
CA ILE A 134 18.28 -8.21 -2.22
C ILE A 134 19.55 -7.37 -2.39
N GLN A 135 19.75 -6.34 -1.56
CA GLN A 135 20.91 -5.45 -1.53
C GLN A 135 21.21 -4.77 -2.88
N ARG A 136 20.16 -4.39 -3.63
CA ARG A 136 20.34 -3.71 -4.91
C ARG A 136 20.96 -2.33 -4.73
N PRO A 137 22.13 -2.02 -5.36
CA PRO A 137 22.71 -0.70 -5.28
C PRO A 137 21.83 0.35 -5.97
N ARG A 138 21.97 1.62 -5.57
CA ARG A 138 21.35 2.74 -6.27
C ARG A 138 22.23 3.17 -7.45
N PRO A 139 21.61 3.69 -8.53
CA PRO A 139 22.38 4.34 -9.59
C PRO A 139 23.21 5.50 -9.02
N THR A 140 24.43 5.62 -9.50
CA THR A 140 25.35 6.71 -9.11
C THR A 140 24.96 8.03 -9.78
N SER A 141 25.46 9.14 -9.22
CA SER A 141 25.22 10.49 -9.76
C SER A 141 25.78 10.72 -11.17
N ASP A 142 26.70 9.85 -11.61
CA ASP A 142 27.26 9.90 -12.97
C ASP A 142 26.27 9.40 -14.03
N LEU A 143 25.33 8.57 -13.63
CA LEU A 143 24.35 7.96 -14.52
C LEU A 143 23.03 8.74 -14.61
N VAL A 144 22.60 9.30 -13.48
CA VAL A 144 21.30 10.00 -13.35
C VAL A 144 21.41 11.16 -12.37
N ALA A 145 20.58 12.20 -12.52
CA ALA A 145 20.49 13.26 -11.52
C ALA A 145 19.88 12.74 -10.22
N VAL A 146 20.58 12.86 -9.11
CA VAL A 146 20.17 12.38 -7.79
C VAL A 146 19.71 13.56 -6.95
N PHE A 147 18.41 13.68 -6.72
CA PHE A 147 17.81 14.78 -5.94
C PHE A 147 17.91 14.59 -4.42
N ALA A 148 17.96 13.33 -3.95
CA ALA A 148 18.10 12.99 -2.54
C ALA A 148 19.12 11.87 -2.36
N LYS A 149 20.15 12.11 -1.55
CA LYS A 149 21.12 11.07 -1.18
C LYS A 149 20.46 10.15 -0.16
N LEU A 150 20.03 8.99 -0.61
CA LEU A 150 19.50 7.93 0.23
C LEU A 150 20.59 6.88 0.45
N THR A 151 20.78 6.45 1.68
CA THR A 151 21.84 5.51 2.08
C THR A 151 21.38 4.04 2.02
N ASP A 152 20.09 3.83 1.84
CA ASP A 152 19.49 2.50 1.77
C ASP A 152 19.51 1.92 0.34
N TYR A 153 19.24 0.61 0.23
CA TYR A 153 19.13 -0.10 -1.05
C TYR A 153 17.97 0.39 -1.92
N SER A 154 18.12 0.21 -3.26
CA SER A 154 17.16 0.76 -4.23
C SER A 154 15.89 -0.05 -4.39
N PHE A 155 15.87 -1.34 -4.07
CA PHE A 155 14.74 -2.23 -4.29
C PHE A 155 14.37 -3.02 -3.02
N PRO A 156 13.08 -3.17 -2.72
CA PRO A 156 11.95 -2.47 -3.32
C PRO A 156 11.84 -1.00 -2.89
N SER A 157 11.03 -0.21 -3.61
CA SER A 157 10.82 1.20 -3.27
C SER A 157 10.07 1.35 -1.95
N GLY A 158 10.68 2.05 -0.99
CA GLY A 158 10.04 2.33 0.32
C GLY A 158 8.77 3.15 0.18
N HIS A 159 8.76 4.18 -0.65
CA HIS A 159 7.58 5.01 -0.91
C HIS A 159 6.42 4.18 -1.46
N VAL A 160 6.67 3.36 -2.47
CA VAL A 160 5.63 2.54 -3.12
C VAL A 160 5.06 1.52 -2.12
N MET A 161 5.93 0.79 -1.43
CA MET A 161 5.50 -0.21 -0.45
C MET A 161 4.67 0.42 0.67
N PHE A 162 5.14 1.54 1.22
CA PHE A 162 4.42 2.25 2.27
C PHE A 162 3.09 2.82 1.78
N TYR A 163 3.08 3.49 0.61
CA TYR A 163 1.85 4.11 0.10
C TYR A 163 0.77 3.07 -0.22
N ILE A 164 1.14 1.96 -0.82
CA ILE A 164 0.19 0.88 -1.09
C ILE A 164 -0.28 0.23 0.22
N GLY A 165 0.63 -0.08 1.14
CA GLY A 165 0.30 -0.74 2.40
C GLY A 165 -0.53 0.15 3.32
N PHE A 166 -0.15 1.40 3.51
CA PHE A 166 -0.84 2.32 4.42
C PHE A 166 -2.09 2.93 3.81
N TYR A 167 -1.95 3.67 2.70
CA TYR A 167 -3.11 4.35 2.09
C TYR A 167 -4.07 3.38 1.39
N GLY A 168 -3.55 2.27 0.83
CA GLY A 168 -4.40 1.22 0.27
C GLY A 168 -5.26 0.56 1.35
N PHE A 169 -4.68 0.30 2.53
CA PHE A 169 -5.43 -0.23 3.68
C PHE A 169 -6.46 0.78 4.21
N MET A 170 -6.11 2.06 4.31
CA MET A 170 -7.07 3.11 4.68
C MET A 170 -8.22 3.22 3.68
N GLY A 171 -7.94 3.13 2.38
CA GLY A 171 -8.98 3.10 1.34
C GLY A 171 -9.91 1.91 1.48
N PHE A 172 -9.38 0.74 1.84
CA PHE A 172 -10.18 -0.44 2.17
C PHE A 172 -11.07 -0.20 3.39
N LEU A 173 -10.54 0.35 4.48
CA LEU A 173 -11.34 0.68 5.68
C LEU A 173 -12.46 1.68 5.39
N ALA A 174 -12.19 2.69 4.56
CA ALA A 174 -13.19 3.70 4.19
C ALA A 174 -14.31 3.14 3.30
N SER A 175 -14.10 1.98 2.66
CA SER A 175 -15.07 1.32 1.78
C SER A 175 -15.86 0.22 2.48
N SER A 176 -15.52 -0.12 3.71
CA SER A 176 -16.13 -1.20 4.50
C SER A 176 -17.28 -0.70 5.34
#